data_a9acf761ab90cff139de96f40e7219b7
#
_entry.id   a9acf761ab90cff139de96f40e7219b7
#
_cell.length_a   1.000
_cell.length_b   1.000
_cell.length_c   1.000
_cell.angle_alpha   90.00
_cell.angle_beta   90.00
_cell.angle_gamma   90.00
#
_symmetry.space_group_name_H-M   'P 1'
#
loop_
_entity.id
_entity.type
_entity.pdbx_description
1 polymer ?
#
loop_
_entity_poly.entity_id
_entity_poly.type
_entity_poly.pdbx_seq_one_letter_code
_entity_poly.pdbx_strand_id
1 'polypeptide(L)'
;MKYNYLVIEGNIGAGKTTLASMLARETGSRLVLEQFSDNPFLARFYEDPERYAFQLELSFLSERYQQIKSELGHPDLFGQTVISDYFLSKSFIFSKYNLKDDEMKLFEKLYSIINLQAPRPDLYVYLHVPVERLLENIRIRGRSYEQNIRAGYLKEVQDGYFGFFKSQTDLKIVVIDAGNLEFVNNRSDYERLKKHIFEGDFRPGMNMLIL
;
A
#
# COMPACT_ATOMS: atom_id res chain seq x y z
N MET A 1 17.89 13.18 2.44
CA MET A 1 17.41 11.94 3.11
C MET A 1 18.03 10.72 2.45
N LYS A 2 17.96 9.55 3.11
CA LYS A 2 18.53 8.27 2.59
C LYS A 2 17.80 7.74 1.34
N TYR A 3 16.52 8.08 1.19
CA TYR A 3 15.63 7.59 0.14
C TYR A 3 15.05 8.73 -0.66
N ASN A 4 14.93 8.55 -1.98
CA ASN A 4 14.24 9.48 -2.88
C ASN A 4 12.76 9.13 -3.02
N TYR A 5 12.44 7.82 -3.01
CA TYR A 5 11.07 7.32 -3.08
C TYR A 5 10.82 6.25 -2.02
N LEU A 6 9.93 6.56 -1.07
CA LEU A 6 9.50 5.70 0.03
C LEU A 6 8.02 5.34 -0.16
N VAL A 7 7.72 4.07 -0.09
CA VAL A 7 6.34 3.54 -0.12
C VAL A 7 5.95 3.04 1.26
N ILE A 8 4.79 3.46 1.75
CA ILE A 8 4.16 2.94 2.97
C ILE A 8 2.96 2.11 2.57
N GLU A 9 3.03 0.84 2.76
CA GLU A 9 1.98 -0.12 2.40
C GLU A 9 1.48 -0.92 3.61
N GLY A 10 0.41 -1.64 3.41
CA GLY A 10 -0.25 -2.46 4.43
C GLY A 10 -1.70 -2.73 4.03
N ASN A 11 -2.37 -3.56 4.77
CA ASN A 11 -3.76 -3.92 4.51
C ASN A 11 -4.73 -2.74 4.73
N ILE A 12 -6.00 -2.92 4.39
CA ILE A 12 -7.10 -1.99 4.72
C ILE A 12 -7.13 -1.82 6.25
N GLY A 13 -7.14 -0.59 6.74
CA GLY A 13 -7.13 -0.31 8.18
C GLY A 13 -5.75 -0.32 8.86
N ALA A 14 -4.63 -0.55 8.13
CA ALA A 14 -3.29 -0.63 8.72
C ALA A 14 -2.66 0.72 9.12
N GLY A 15 -3.30 1.86 8.82
CA GLY A 15 -2.77 3.19 9.18
C GLY A 15 -1.76 3.78 8.20
N LYS A 16 -1.63 3.23 6.98
CA LYS A 16 -0.70 3.68 5.92
C LYS A 16 -0.71 5.18 5.68
N THR A 17 -1.89 5.69 5.35
CA THR A 17 -2.10 7.12 5.01
C THR A 17 -1.71 8.03 6.16
N THR A 18 -2.02 7.63 7.40
CA THR A 18 -1.66 8.38 8.59
C THR A 18 -0.15 8.43 8.76
N LEU A 19 0.53 7.29 8.69
CA LEU A 19 1.99 7.24 8.80
C LEU A 19 2.67 8.01 7.68
N ALA A 20 2.27 7.80 6.42
CA ALA A 20 2.82 8.51 5.27
C ALA A 20 2.68 10.03 5.42
N SER A 21 1.51 10.51 5.86
CA SER A 21 1.25 11.93 6.10
C SER A 21 2.10 12.51 7.25
N MET A 22 2.26 11.76 8.34
CA MET A 22 3.10 12.18 9.48
C MET A 22 4.56 12.29 9.06
N LEU A 23 5.09 11.28 8.37
CA LEU A 23 6.47 11.26 7.88
C LEU A 23 6.71 12.40 6.88
N ALA A 24 5.83 12.57 5.88
CA ALA A 24 5.99 13.60 4.86
C ALA A 24 5.99 15.01 5.47
N ARG A 25 5.07 15.30 6.39
CA ARG A 25 5.01 16.59 7.09
C ARG A 25 6.28 16.89 7.88
N GLU A 26 6.82 15.91 8.58
CA GLU A 26 7.99 16.11 9.44
C GLU A 26 9.29 16.22 8.65
N THR A 27 9.38 15.52 7.54
CA THR A 27 10.59 15.50 6.70
C THR A 27 10.58 16.53 5.56
N GLY A 28 9.46 17.24 5.35
CA GLY A 28 9.28 18.14 4.22
C GLY A 28 9.20 17.39 2.88
N SER A 29 8.85 16.08 2.90
CA SER A 29 8.75 15.27 1.71
C SER A 29 7.44 15.53 0.96
N ARG A 30 7.44 15.30 -0.34
CA ARG A 30 6.23 15.32 -1.15
C ARG A 30 5.39 14.08 -0.84
N LEU A 31 4.12 14.28 -0.51
CA LEU A 31 3.17 13.23 -0.17
C LEU A 31 2.30 12.89 -1.39
N VAL A 32 2.24 11.60 -1.72
CA VAL A 32 1.38 11.08 -2.79
C VAL A 32 0.42 10.06 -2.17
N LEU A 33 -0.86 10.43 -2.07
CA LEU A 33 -1.90 9.58 -1.49
C LEU A 33 -2.73 8.91 -2.57
N GLU A 34 -3.14 7.67 -2.29
CA GLU A 34 -4.03 6.92 -3.17
C GLU A 34 -5.38 7.64 -3.32
N GLN A 35 -5.76 7.91 -4.56
CA GLN A 35 -7.05 8.48 -4.90
C GLN A 35 -8.05 7.33 -5.13
N PHE A 36 -9.08 7.24 -4.31
CA PHE A 36 -10.09 6.18 -4.39
C PHE A 36 -11.51 6.67 -4.14
N SER A 37 -11.69 7.87 -3.57
CA SER A 37 -13.00 8.39 -3.14
C SER A 37 -14.00 8.53 -4.28
N ASP A 38 -13.52 8.84 -5.47
CA ASP A 38 -14.35 9.11 -6.64
C ASP A 38 -14.49 7.89 -7.57
N ASN A 39 -13.98 6.73 -7.13
CA ASN A 39 -14.08 5.51 -7.93
C ASN A 39 -15.53 5.00 -7.96
N PRO A 40 -16.20 4.99 -9.12
CA PRO A 40 -17.63 4.66 -9.22
C PRO A 40 -17.93 3.19 -8.97
N PHE A 41 -16.90 2.33 -8.98
CA PHE A 41 -17.04 0.89 -8.78
C PHE A 41 -16.80 0.46 -7.34
N LEU A 42 -16.17 1.30 -6.50
CA LEU A 42 -15.75 0.91 -5.17
C LEU A 42 -16.93 0.49 -4.25
N ALA A 43 -17.96 1.33 -4.15
CA ALA A 43 -19.14 1.00 -3.35
C ALA A 43 -19.89 -0.21 -3.92
N ARG A 44 -20.04 -0.28 -5.25
CA ARG A 44 -20.70 -1.39 -5.94
C ARG A 44 -19.99 -2.72 -5.75
N PHE A 45 -18.66 -2.71 -5.71
CA PHE A 45 -17.87 -3.91 -5.44
C PHE A 45 -18.15 -4.48 -4.06
N TYR A 46 -18.27 -3.65 -3.03
CA TYR A 46 -18.59 -4.16 -1.69
C TYR A 46 -20.02 -4.69 -1.57
N GLU A 47 -20.93 -4.26 -2.44
CA GLU A 47 -22.30 -4.79 -2.53
C GLU A 47 -22.37 -6.09 -3.35
N ASP A 48 -21.67 -6.15 -4.49
CA ASP A 48 -21.66 -7.29 -5.42
C ASP A 48 -20.24 -7.50 -6.01
N PRO A 49 -19.33 -8.16 -5.24
CA PRO A 49 -17.96 -8.38 -5.66
C PRO A 49 -17.82 -9.15 -6.97
N GLU A 50 -18.67 -10.16 -7.20
CA GLU A 50 -18.57 -11.01 -8.39
C GLU A 50 -18.82 -10.23 -9.69
N ARG A 51 -19.65 -9.21 -9.63
CA ARG A 51 -20.04 -8.42 -10.78
C ARG A 51 -19.08 -7.27 -11.06
N TYR A 52 -18.50 -6.68 -10.02
CA TYR A 52 -17.78 -5.40 -10.16
C TYR A 52 -16.27 -5.50 -9.89
N ALA A 53 -15.75 -6.69 -9.53
CA ALA A 53 -14.34 -6.86 -9.23
C ALA A 53 -13.43 -6.45 -10.38
N PHE A 54 -13.69 -6.92 -11.60
CA PHE A 54 -12.84 -6.61 -12.74
C PHE A 54 -12.81 -5.12 -13.09
N GLN A 55 -13.98 -4.49 -13.11
CA GLN A 55 -14.09 -3.05 -13.36
C GLN A 55 -13.37 -2.23 -12.29
N LEU A 56 -13.50 -2.63 -11.03
CA LEU A 56 -12.83 -1.96 -9.91
C LEU A 56 -11.31 -2.07 -10.02
N GLU A 57 -10.79 -3.29 -10.19
CA GLU A 57 -9.33 -3.51 -10.25
C GLU A 57 -8.70 -2.84 -11.47
N LEU A 58 -9.39 -2.84 -12.62
CA LEU A 58 -8.92 -2.15 -13.81
C LEU A 58 -8.94 -0.62 -13.65
N SER A 59 -9.97 -0.08 -13.01
CA SER A 59 -10.05 1.34 -12.69
C SER A 59 -8.90 1.75 -11.76
N PHE A 60 -8.67 1.01 -10.67
CA PHE A 60 -7.55 1.25 -9.78
C PHE A 60 -6.18 1.15 -10.45
N LEU A 61 -5.99 0.17 -11.32
CA LEU A 61 -4.75 0.04 -12.08
C LEU A 61 -4.50 1.28 -12.96
N SER A 62 -5.54 1.75 -13.65
CA SER A 62 -5.48 2.94 -14.51
C SER A 62 -5.20 4.21 -13.70
N GLU A 63 -5.92 4.43 -12.60
CA GLU A 63 -5.78 5.61 -11.75
C GLU A 63 -4.38 5.66 -11.10
N ARG A 64 -3.92 4.55 -10.54
CA ARG A 64 -2.57 4.44 -9.96
C ARG A 64 -1.49 4.71 -11.00
N TYR A 65 -1.63 4.17 -12.19
CA TYR A 65 -0.67 4.41 -13.27
C TYR A 65 -0.62 5.88 -13.69
N GLN A 66 -1.77 6.50 -13.89
CA GLN A 66 -1.84 7.92 -14.25
C GLN A 66 -1.23 8.80 -13.15
N GLN A 67 -1.55 8.53 -11.90
CA GLN A 67 -1.01 9.25 -10.76
C GLN A 67 0.50 9.06 -10.61
N ILE A 68 1.01 7.83 -10.72
CA ILE A 68 2.46 7.56 -10.70
C ILE A 68 3.16 8.28 -11.85
N LYS A 69 2.58 8.26 -13.04
CA LYS A 69 3.16 8.93 -14.21
C LYS A 69 3.20 10.45 -14.05
N SER A 70 2.14 11.06 -13.53
CA SER A 70 2.09 12.52 -13.29
C SER A 70 2.99 12.96 -12.15
N GLU A 71 3.00 12.20 -11.05
CA GLU A 71 3.71 12.59 -9.82
C GLU A 71 5.18 12.18 -9.79
N LEU A 72 5.54 11.06 -10.42
CA LEU A 72 6.89 10.49 -10.36
C LEU A 72 7.57 10.42 -11.72
N GLY A 73 6.84 10.70 -12.81
CA GLY A 73 7.35 10.57 -14.18
C GLY A 73 8.35 11.65 -14.60
N HIS A 74 8.50 12.71 -13.83
CA HIS A 74 9.46 13.79 -14.08
C HIS A 74 10.53 13.83 -12.98
N PRO A 75 11.81 13.93 -13.34
CA PRO A 75 12.86 14.18 -12.35
C PRO A 75 12.52 15.44 -11.56
N ASP A 76 12.41 15.31 -10.24
CA ASP A 76 12.29 16.50 -9.40
C ASP A 76 13.60 17.26 -9.45
N LEU A 77 13.57 18.46 -10.03
CA LEU A 77 14.73 19.36 -10.13
C LEU A 77 15.31 19.75 -8.77
N PHE A 78 14.54 19.57 -7.69
CA PHE A 78 14.95 19.93 -6.34
C PHE A 78 15.34 18.72 -5.48
N GLY A 79 15.27 17.48 -6.02
CA GLY A 79 15.67 16.27 -5.30
C GLY A 79 14.82 15.98 -4.06
N GLN A 80 13.56 16.42 -4.06
CA GLN A 80 12.66 16.21 -2.92
C GLN A 80 12.27 14.73 -2.80
N THR A 81 12.40 14.17 -1.60
CA THR A 81 11.91 12.82 -1.31
C THR A 81 10.40 12.72 -1.52
N VAL A 82 9.94 11.63 -2.11
CA VAL A 82 8.52 11.32 -2.25
C VAL A 82 8.13 10.21 -1.28
N ILE A 83 7.02 10.39 -0.58
CA ILE A 83 6.40 9.36 0.26
C ILE A 83 5.00 9.07 -0.27
N SER A 84 4.70 7.82 -0.61
CA SER A 84 3.36 7.40 -1.02
C SER A 84 2.75 6.39 -0.05
N ASP A 85 1.41 6.34 0.05
CA ASP A 85 0.68 5.37 0.84
C ASP A 85 0.14 4.19 0.00
N TYR A 86 0.67 4.04 -1.21
CA TYR A 86 0.41 2.93 -2.09
C TYR A 86 1.55 2.70 -3.09
N PHE A 87 1.57 1.52 -3.67
CA PHE A 87 2.40 1.18 -4.83
C PHE A 87 1.58 0.39 -5.87
N LEU A 88 2.07 0.33 -7.10
CA LEU A 88 1.37 -0.35 -8.19
C LEU A 88 1.11 -1.85 -7.91
N SER A 89 2.02 -2.50 -7.16
CA SER A 89 1.86 -3.91 -6.74
C SER A 89 0.57 -4.18 -5.98
N LYS A 90 -0.02 -3.19 -5.32
CA LYS A 90 -1.31 -3.31 -4.66
C LYS A 90 -2.41 -3.76 -5.63
N SER A 91 -2.45 -3.20 -6.86
CA SER A 91 -3.39 -3.66 -7.90
C SER A 91 -3.25 -5.15 -8.20
N PHE A 92 -2.01 -5.64 -8.31
CA PHE A 92 -1.74 -7.04 -8.59
C PHE A 92 -2.09 -7.96 -7.40
N ILE A 93 -1.83 -7.51 -6.17
CA ILE A 93 -2.12 -8.29 -4.96
C ILE A 93 -3.62 -8.46 -4.79
N PHE A 94 -4.40 -7.37 -4.89
CA PHE A 94 -5.85 -7.42 -4.72
C PHE A 94 -6.54 -8.18 -5.87
N SER A 95 -6.10 -8.00 -7.12
CA SER A 95 -6.68 -8.69 -8.26
C SER A 95 -6.63 -10.21 -8.14
N LYS A 96 -5.58 -10.77 -7.52
CA LYS A 96 -5.46 -12.23 -7.29
C LYS A 96 -6.59 -12.84 -6.47
N TYR A 97 -7.24 -12.05 -5.61
CA TYR A 97 -8.32 -12.50 -4.75
C TYR A 97 -9.70 -12.08 -5.25
N ASN A 98 -9.72 -11.01 -6.06
CA ASN A 98 -10.97 -10.44 -6.54
C ASN A 98 -11.38 -10.95 -7.91
N LEU A 99 -10.43 -11.37 -8.77
CA LEU A 99 -10.70 -11.71 -10.17
C LEU A 99 -10.80 -13.20 -10.41
N LYS A 100 -11.63 -13.58 -11.40
CA LYS A 100 -11.71 -14.95 -11.94
C LYS A 100 -10.50 -15.23 -12.86
N ASP A 101 -10.23 -16.50 -13.12
CA ASP A 101 -9.02 -16.94 -13.83
C ASP A 101 -8.79 -16.28 -15.20
N ASP A 102 -9.84 -16.07 -15.99
CA ASP A 102 -9.76 -15.43 -17.30
C ASP A 102 -9.60 -13.91 -17.22
N GLU A 103 -10.29 -13.29 -16.27
CA GLU A 103 -10.12 -11.87 -15.92
C GLU A 103 -8.70 -11.60 -15.39
N MET A 104 -8.20 -12.46 -14.52
CA MET A 104 -6.85 -12.36 -13.97
C MET A 104 -5.78 -12.46 -15.05
N LYS A 105 -5.91 -13.38 -16.01
CA LYS A 105 -4.97 -13.48 -17.14
C LYS A 105 -4.91 -12.21 -17.99
N LEU A 106 -6.05 -11.57 -18.21
CA LEU A 106 -6.08 -10.29 -18.94
C LEU A 106 -5.46 -9.17 -18.10
N PHE A 107 -5.81 -9.13 -16.81
CA PHE A 107 -5.28 -8.15 -15.87
C PHE A 107 -3.75 -8.24 -15.75
N GLU A 108 -3.19 -9.44 -15.63
CA GLU A 108 -1.74 -9.67 -15.55
C GLU A 108 -0.98 -9.13 -16.77
N LYS A 109 -1.54 -9.28 -17.97
CA LYS A 109 -0.95 -8.72 -19.20
C LYS A 109 -0.88 -7.19 -19.12
N LEU A 110 -1.98 -6.54 -18.74
CA LEU A 110 -2.04 -5.09 -18.61
C LEU A 110 -1.12 -4.59 -17.50
N TYR A 111 -1.17 -5.24 -16.34
CA TYR A 111 -0.30 -4.93 -15.21
C TYR A 111 1.18 -5.02 -15.60
N SER A 112 1.59 -6.07 -16.30
CA SER A 112 2.99 -6.27 -16.71
C SER A 112 3.50 -5.13 -17.60
N ILE A 113 2.70 -4.68 -18.56
CA ILE A 113 3.05 -3.55 -19.43
C ILE A 113 3.23 -2.26 -18.62
N ILE A 114 2.32 -2.00 -17.71
CA ILE A 114 2.30 -0.79 -16.87
C ILE A 114 3.45 -0.82 -15.86
N ASN A 115 3.67 -1.96 -15.21
CA ASN A 115 4.69 -2.11 -14.16
C ASN A 115 6.13 -1.92 -14.67
N LEU A 116 6.38 -2.20 -15.96
CA LEU A 116 7.70 -1.92 -16.57
C LEU A 116 8.04 -0.44 -16.61
N GLN A 117 7.05 0.45 -16.58
CA GLN A 117 7.22 1.90 -16.65
C GLN A 117 7.16 2.58 -15.27
N ALA A 118 6.76 1.85 -14.23
CA ALA A 118 6.62 2.40 -12.90
C ALA A 118 8.00 2.59 -12.24
N PRO A 119 8.28 3.77 -11.64
CA PRO A 119 9.49 3.98 -10.87
C PRO A 119 9.51 3.06 -9.65
N ARG A 120 10.66 2.46 -9.38
CA ARG A 120 10.83 1.55 -8.23
C ARG A 120 11.12 2.35 -6.97
N PRO A 121 10.50 2.03 -5.83
CA PRO A 121 10.83 2.66 -4.57
C PRO A 121 12.21 2.22 -4.06
N ASP A 122 12.91 3.14 -3.39
CA ASP A 122 14.17 2.83 -2.69
C ASP A 122 13.92 1.98 -1.45
N LEU A 123 12.75 2.16 -0.82
CA LEU A 123 12.29 1.36 0.31
C LEU A 123 10.77 1.17 0.25
N TYR A 124 10.35 -0.07 0.47
CA TYR A 124 8.95 -0.46 0.60
C TYR A 124 8.69 -0.87 2.06
N VAL A 125 7.92 -0.09 2.79
CA VAL A 125 7.56 -0.34 4.18
C VAL A 125 6.17 -0.93 4.23
N TYR A 126 6.03 -2.11 4.79
CA TYR A 126 4.75 -2.77 5.00
C TYR A 126 4.38 -2.79 6.47
N LEU A 127 3.27 -2.18 6.83
CA LEU A 127 2.69 -2.24 8.17
C LEU A 127 1.89 -3.53 8.32
N HIS A 128 2.46 -4.50 9.02
CA HIS A 128 1.76 -5.73 9.38
C HIS A 128 0.95 -5.51 10.67
N VAL A 129 -0.37 -5.63 10.55
CA VAL A 129 -1.31 -5.44 11.66
C VAL A 129 -2.22 -6.69 11.72
N PRO A 130 -2.46 -7.28 12.90
CA PRO A 130 -3.39 -8.40 13.06
C PRO A 130 -4.80 -8.08 12.54
N VAL A 131 -5.47 -9.09 11.99
CA VAL A 131 -6.79 -8.92 11.32
C VAL A 131 -7.83 -8.31 12.26
N GLU A 132 -7.81 -8.71 13.53
CA GLU A 132 -8.72 -8.20 14.57
C GLU A 132 -8.55 -6.68 14.74
N ARG A 133 -7.31 -6.21 14.79
CA ARG A 133 -6.99 -4.79 14.89
C ARG A 133 -7.33 -4.02 13.60
N LEU A 134 -7.15 -4.65 12.43
CA LEU A 134 -7.60 -4.05 11.16
C LEU A 134 -9.11 -3.81 11.15
N LEU A 135 -9.91 -4.79 11.59
CA LEU A 135 -11.36 -4.66 11.69
C LEU A 135 -11.78 -3.56 12.68
N GLU A 136 -11.10 -3.45 13.81
CA GLU A 136 -11.32 -2.38 14.77
C GLU A 136 -11.05 -1.01 14.15
N ASN A 137 -9.90 -0.85 13.49
CA ASN A 137 -9.53 0.39 12.81
C ASN A 137 -10.51 0.77 11.69
N ILE A 138 -11.00 -0.21 10.93
CA ILE A 138 -12.03 -0.02 9.89
C ILE A 138 -13.33 0.49 10.51
N ARG A 139 -13.77 -0.08 11.63
CA ARG A 139 -14.97 0.38 12.35
C ARG A 139 -14.83 1.80 12.84
N ILE A 140 -13.69 2.13 13.48
CA ILE A 140 -13.40 3.48 13.99
C ILE A 140 -13.38 4.49 12.86
N ARG A 141 -12.79 4.14 11.70
CA ARG A 141 -12.75 5.00 10.51
C ARG A 141 -14.13 5.30 9.93
N GLY A 142 -15.09 4.38 10.04
CA GLY A 142 -16.51 4.60 9.79
C GLY A 142 -16.92 4.76 8.33
N ARG A 143 -16.12 4.31 7.35
CA ARG A 143 -16.53 4.32 5.93
C ARG A 143 -17.63 3.30 5.70
N SER A 144 -18.80 3.74 5.22
CA SER A 144 -20.00 2.90 5.13
C SER A 144 -19.80 1.63 4.30
N TYR A 145 -19.13 1.73 3.16
CA TYR A 145 -18.89 0.60 2.25
C TYR A 145 -17.85 -0.42 2.78
N GLU A 146 -17.05 -0.06 3.80
CA GLU A 146 -16.05 -0.96 4.39
C GLU A 146 -16.56 -1.73 5.61
N GLN A 147 -17.72 -1.37 6.16
CA GLN A 147 -18.21 -1.94 7.43
C GLN A 147 -18.52 -3.43 7.36
N ASN A 148 -18.73 -3.97 6.16
CA ASN A 148 -19.04 -5.39 5.92
C ASN A 148 -17.82 -6.21 5.48
N ILE A 149 -16.60 -5.67 5.54
CA ILE A 149 -15.38 -6.39 5.19
C ILE A 149 -15.20 -7.58 6.13
N ARG A 150 -15.00 -8.76 5.53
CA ARG A 150 -14.85 -10.03 6.28
C ARG A 150 -13.40 -10.22 6.71
N ALA A 151 -13.19 -10.82 7.89
CA ALA A 151 -11.85 -11.18 8.38
C ALA A 151 -11.08 -12.08 7.40
N GLY A 152 -11.76 -13.04 6.77
CA GLY A 152 -11.18 -13.92 5.75
C GLY A 152 -10.57 -13.15 4.58
N TYR A 153 -11.28 -12.15 4.06
CA TYR A 153 -10.77 -11.30 2.97
C TYR A 153 -9.50 -10.54 3.36
N LEU A 154 -9.48 -9.94 4.55
CA LEU A 154 -8.28 -9.26 5.05
C LEU A 154 -7.10 -10.22 5.21
N LYS A 155 -7.37 -11.46 5.66
CA LYS A 155 -6.35 -12.50 5.77
C LYS A 155 -5.78 -12.89 4.40
N GLU A 156 -6.64 -13.13 3.41
CA GLU A 156 -6.23 -13.44 2.04
C GLU A 156 -5.37 -12.32 1.43
N VAL A 157 -5.76 -11.06 1.61
CA VAL A 157 -4.98 -9.91 1.16
C VAL A 157 -3.60 -9.86 1.85
N GLN A 158 -3.52 -10.13 3.17
CA GLN A 158 -2.24 -10.22 3.88
C GLN A 158 -1.36 -11.33 3.30
N ASP A 159 -1.91 -12.51 3.09
CA ASP A 159 -1.18 -13.64 2.51
C ASP A 159 -0.69 -13.30 1.09
N GLY A 160 -1.47 -12.54 0.33
CA GLY A 160 -1.07 -12.00 -0.98
C GLY A 160 0.13 -11.07 -0.92
N TYR A 161 0.17 -10.15 0.05
CA TYR A 161 1.33 -9.30 0.28
C TYR A 161 2.58 -10.14 0.58
N PHE A 162 2.50 -11.10 1.50
CA PHE A 162 3.63 -11.97 1.81
C PHE A 162 4.05 -12.84 0.62
N GLY A 163 3.11 -13.34 -0.17
CA GLY A 163 3.39 -14.04 -1.42
C GLY A 163 4.14 -13.17 -2.42
N PHE A 164 3.72 -11.91 -2.58
CA PHE A 164 4.41 -10.93 -3.40
C PHE A 164 5.82 -10.65 -2.88
N PHE A 165 5.99 -10.41 -1.57
CA PHE A 165 7.31 -10.11 -0.99
C PHE A 165 8.32 -11.23 -1.19
N LYS A 166 7.91 -12.49 -1.05
CA LYS A 166 8.77 -13.66 -1.28
C LYS A 166 9.27 -13.76 -2.73
N SER A 167 8.55 -13.19 -3.69
CA SER A 167 8.95 -13.16 -5.10
C SER A 167 9.88 -12.00 -5.47
N GLN A 168 10.05 -11.02 -4.56
CA GLN A 168 10.87 -9.83 -4.82
C GLN A 168 12.30 -10.04 -4.31
N THR A 169 13.27 -10.05 -5.22
CA THR A 169 14.69 -10.22 -4.89
C THR A 169 15.46 -8.90 -4.85
N ASP A 170 15.00 -7.91 -5.62
CA ASP A 170 15.73 -6.64 -5.84
C ASP A 170 15.14 -5.46 -5.07
N LEU A 171 13.88 -5.57 -4.67
CA LEU A 171 13.19 -4.54 -3.90
C LEU A 171 13.54 -4.66 -2.42
N LYS A 172 13.93 -3.56 -1.78
CA LYS A 172 14.11 -3.52 -0.33
C LYS A 172 12.75 -3.40 0.33
N ILE A 173 12.30 -4.44 1.00
CA ILE A 173 11.04 -4.51 1.69
C ILE A 173 11.30 -4.66 3.18
N VAL A 174 10.71 -3.80 4.00
CA VAL A 174 10.69 -3.96 5.44
C VAL A 174 9.26 -4.18 5.92
N VAL A 175 9.03 -5.32 6.53
CA VAL A 175 7.76 -5.67 7.18
C VAL A 175 7.89 -5.31 8.65
N ILE A 176 7.09 -4.35 9.10
CA ILE A 176 7.08 -3.88 10.48
C ILE A 176 5.86 -4.48 11.19
N ASP A 177 6.08 -5.20 12.28
CA ASP A 177 4.99 -5.61 13.17
C ASP A 177 4.45 -4.37 13.88
N ALA A 178 3.29 -3.91 13.44
CA ALA A 178 2.62 -2.71 13.93
C ALA A 178 1.38 -3.04 14.79
N GLY A 179 1.18 -4.31 15.16
CA GLY A 179 0.00 -4.73 15.92
C GLY A 179 -0.16 -4.02 17.26
N ASN A 180 0.95 -3.74 17.93
CA ASN A 180 1.00 -3.10 19.26
C ASN A 180 1.47 -1.64 19.21
N LEU A 181 1.66 -1.06 18.01
CA LEU A 181 2.14 0.31 17.88
C LEU A 181 0.97 1.31 17.85
N GLU A 182 1.05 2.32 18.72
CA GLU A 182 0.09 3.43 18.81
C GLU A 182 0.69 4.73 18.25
N PHE A 183 1.41 4.65 17.13
CA PHE A 183 2.19 5.75 16.56
C PHE A 183 1.40 7.04 16.28
N VAL A 184 0.07 6.98 16.27
CA VAL A 184 -0.79 8.17 16.12
C VAL A 184 -0.87 8.95 17.45
N ASN A 185 -1.04 8.25 18.57
CA ASN A 185 -1.29 8.83 19.88
C ASN A 185 -0.06 8.76 20.81
N ASN A 186 0.93 7.94 20.46
CA ASN A 186 2.15 7.75 21.23
C ASN A 186 3.37 8.24 20.44
N ARG A 187 3.93 9.38 20.84
CA ARG A 187 5.10 9.99 20.20
C ARG A 187 6.33 9.07 20.23
N SER A 188 6.52 8.31 21.31
CA SER A 188 7.65 7.38 21.42
C SER A 188 7.59 6.26 20.37
N ASP A 189 6.41 5.68 20.14
CA ASP A 189 6.21 4.67 19.11
C ASP A 189 6.47 5.23 17.71
N TYR A 190 5.98 6.44 17.46
CA TYR A 190 6.23 7.12 16.18
C TYR A 190 7.73 7.39 15.95
N GLU A 191 8.44 7.93 16.94
CA GLU A 191 9.87 8.23 16.79
C GLU A 191 10.69 6.95 16.60
N ARG A 192 10.36 5.88 17.32
CA ARG A 192 10.99 4.57 17.14
C ARG A 192 10.77 4.03 15.74
N LEU A 193 9.54 4.08 15.25
CA LEU A 193 9.18 3.65 13.90
C LEU A 193 9.92 4.48 12.83
N LYS A 194 9.88 5.81 12.94
CA LYS A 194 10.58 6.74 12.05
C LYS A 194 12.08 6.47 12.02
N LYS A 195 12.70 6.33 13.18
CA LYS A 195 14.13 6.03 13.30
C LYS A 195 14.50 4.75 12.53
N HIS A 196 13.75 3.68 12.73
CA HIS A 196 14.03 2.43 12.03
C HIS A 196 13.83 2.53 10.52
N ILE A 197 12.82 3.25 10.05
CA ILE A 197 12.59 3.47 8.62
C ILE A 197 13.77 4.22 7.99
N PHE A 198 14.22 5.31 8.59
CA PHE A 198 15.21 6.19 7.95
C PHE A 198 16.67 5.82 8.26
N GLU A 199 16.95 5.21 9.42
CA GLU A 199 18.30 4.84 9.83
C GLU A 199 18.61 3.34 9.63
N GLY A 200 17.58 2.51 9.45
CA GLY A 200 17.72 1.07 9.24
C GLY A 200 18.54 0.74 8.00
N ASP A 201 19.34 -0.30 8.05
CA ASP A 201 20.05 -0.87 6.91
C ASP A 201 19.36 -2.13 6.42
N PHE A 202 18.67 -2.02 5.29
CA PHE A 202 17.85 -3.10 4.74
C PHE A 202 18.51 -3.67 3.49
N ARG A 203 18.57 -5.01 3.42
CA ARG A 203 19.03 -5.74 2.25
C ARG A 203 17.91 -5.87 1.21
N PRO A 204 18.23 -6.08 -0.08
CA PRO A 204 17.22 -6.49 -1.05
C PRO A 204 16.46 -7.75 -0.58
N GLY A 205 15.18 -7.85 -0.95
CA GLY A 205 14.26 -8.84 -0.43
C GLY A 205 13.54 -8.39 0.85
N MET A 206 12.88 -9.34 1.51
CA MET A 206 12.06 -9.10 2.69
C MET A 206 12.89 -9.08 3.97
N ASN A 207 12.78 -8.01 4.72
CA ASN A 207 13.35 -7.82 6.07
C ASN A 207 12.21 -7.74 7.08
N MET A 208 12.34 -8.42 8.22
CA MET A 208 11.35 -8.37 9.31
C MET A 208 11.86 -7.46 10.42
N LEU A 209 11.00 -6.59 10.92
CA LEU A 209 11.29 -5.69 12.03
C LEU A 209 10.20 -5.80 13.10
N ILE A 210 10.60 -6.20 14.29
CA ILE A 210 9.75 -6.24 15.49
C ILE A 210 10.19 -5.07 16.38
N LEU A 211 9.25 -4.17 16.70
CA LEU A 211 9.49 -2.96 17.47
C LEU A 211 8.95 -3.09 18.89
#